data_706fd8f07e47a0322e6576aa213467da
#
_entry.id   706fd8f07e47a0322e6576aa213467da
#
_cell.length_a   1.000
_cell.length_b   1.000
_cell.length_c   1.000
_cell.angle_alpha   90.00
_cell.angle_beta   90.00
_cell.angle_gamma   90.00
#
_symmetry.space_group_name_H-M   'P 1'
#
loop_
_entity.id
_entity.type
_entity.pdbx_description
1 polymer ?
#
loop_
_entity_poly.entity_id
_entity_poly.type
_entity_poly.pdbx_seq_one_letter_code
_entity_poly.pdbx_strand_id
1 'polypeptide(L)'
;MSCGYKLTSKWLARELEKASEDTPDKPIFVMTHNQPKDTCYGSEDWGDSSLNEVMSKYPNAVIFSGHSHYSILDERSIWQGDYTVLSTQSLSYTELEGGKENGSIPPNPEANPMGYILEFTNSEVKIHRMSFDGTNLGTEQKSNMLWTLPLSYKNDKRYAFESRKEKNSAPVIIDTACSAKTGKDSITLSFAAAADDDFVNSYKVVIDGKEEKLFFSDYYNGIGCMSKTVELTLKSDGQKHNYKIYVLDSWGAQSKGCIEIGA
;
A
#
# COMPACT_ATOMS: atom_id res chain seq x y z
N MET A 1 -12.90 0.22 -23.15
CA MET A 1 -12.46 -1.20 -23.16
C MET A 1 -10.95 -1.19 -23.23
N SER A 2 -10.29 -1.54 -22.15
CA SER A 2 -8.84 -1.78 -22.18
C SER A 2 -8.59 -3.02 -23.04
N CYS A 3 -7.78 -2.90 -24.07
CA CYS A 3 -7.42 -4.06 -24.90
C CYS A 3 -6.49 -5.05 -24.17
N GLY A 4 -6.21 -4.87 -22.90
CA GLY A 4 -5.33 -5.71 -22.10
C GLY A 4 -4.01 -6.06 -22.79
N TYR A 5 -3.10 -6.71 -22.11
CA TYR A 5 -1.82 -7.15 -22.71
C TYR A 5 -1.92 -8.40 -23.58
N LYS A 6 -3.12 -8.94 -23.79
CA LYS A 6 -3.35 -10.15 -24.59
C LYS A 6 -2.77 -10.06 -26.00
N LEU A 7 -2.85 -8.89 -26.65
CA LEU A 7 -2.31 -8.67 -27.99
C LEU A 7 -0.78 -8.65 -28.03
N THR A 8 -0.15 -8.22 -26.95
CA THR A 8 1.32 -8.09 -26.85
C THR A 8 1.98 -9.28 -26.13
N SER A 9 1.18 -10.20 -25.56
CA SER A 9 1.69 -11.30 -24.72
C SER A 9 2.69 -12.22 -25.46
N LYS A 10 2.45 -12.49 -26.73
CA LYS A 10 3.38 -13.30 -27.56
C LYS A 10 4.72 -12.60 -27.79
N TRP A 11 4.69 -11.29 -28.02
CA TRP A 11 5.91 -10.50 -28.15
C TRP A 11 6.65 -10.46 -26.81
N LEU A 12 5.96 -10.17 -25.71
CA LEU A 12 6.56 -10.13 -24.39
C LEU A 12 7.20 -11.48 -24.01
N ALA A 13 6.51 -12.60 -24.25
CA ALA A 13 7.07 -13.94 -24.00
C ALA A 13 8.38 -14.18 -24.75
N ARG A 14 8.44 -13.81 -26.02
CA ARG A 14 9.67 -13.96 -26.85
C ARG A 14 10.83 -13.09 -26.33
N GLU A 15 10.54 -11.85 -25.94
CA GLU A 15 11.59 -10.95 -25.42
C GLU A 15 12.08 -11.42 -24.03
N LEU A 16 11.21 -11.95 -23.19
CA LEU A 16 11.59 -12.54 -21.90
C LEU A 16 12.41 -13.82 -22.06
N GLU A 17 12.03 -14.69 -23.00
CA GLU A 17 12.79 -15.89 -23.34
C GLU A 17 14.22 -15.52 -23.74
N LYS A 18 14.36 -14.60 -24.69
CA LYS A 18 15.65 -14.10 -25.14
C LYS A 18 16.47 -13.49 -23.99
N ALA A 19 15.87 -12.63 -23.16
CA ALA A 19 16.57 -12.02 -22.04
C ALA A 19 17.01 -13.05 -21.00
N SER A 20 16.20 -14.09 -20.76
CA SER A 20 16.54 -15.20 -19.85
C SER A 20 17.70 -16.05 -20.39
N GLU A 21 17.77 -16.26 -21.70
CA GLU A 21 18.89 -16.96 -22.33
C GLU A 21 20.19 -16.14 -22.28
N ASP A 22 20.10 -14.83 -22.57
CA ASP A 22 21.24 -13.92 -22.58
C ASP A 22 21.83 -13.71 -21.16
N THR A 23 20.98 -13.70 -20.10
CA THR A 23 21.39 -13.41 -18.72
C THR A 23 20.59 -14.21 -17.69
N PRO A 24 20.79 -15.54 -17.60
CA PRO A 24 19.92 -16.45 -16.82
C PRO A 24 19.87 -16.17 -15.31
N ASP A 25 20.95 -15.60 -14.76
CA ASP A 25 21.09 -15.32 -13.33
C ASP A 25 20.86 -13.83 -12.98
N LYS A 26 20.32 -13.04 -13.91
CA LYS A 26 20.08 -11.60 -13.68
C LYS A 26 18.60 -11.30 -13.62
N PRO A 27 18.19 -10.27 -12.86
CA PRO A 27 16.81 -9.80 -12.90
C PRO A 27 16.51 -9.19 -14.28
N ILE A 28 15.33 -9.50 -14.82
CA ILE A 28 14.81 -8.91 -16.05
C ILE A 28 13.75 -7.88 -15.65
N PHE A 29 14.04 -6.61 -15.90
CA PHE A 29 13.12 -5.52 -15.58
C PHE A 29 12.10 -5.31 -16.68
N VAL A 30 10.81 -5.34 -16.30
CA VAL A 30 9.68 -5.16 -17.20
C VAL A 30 8.86 -3.98 -16.73
N MET A 31 8.56 -3.05 -17.62
CA MET A 31 7.71 -1.89 -17.34
C MET A 31 6.33 -2.11 -17.97
N THR A 32 5.27 -2.03 -17.19
CA THR A 32 3.89 -2.17 -17.66
C THR A 32 3.02 -1.05 -17.08
N HIS A 33 1.88 -0.75 -17.72
CA HIS A 33 0.92 0.18 -17.12
C HIS A 33 0.09 -0.51 -16.05
N ASN A 34 -0.57 -1.63 -16.39
CA ASN A 34 -1.35 -2.40 -15.41
C ASN A 34 -0.46 -3.43 -14.69
N GLN A 35 -0.84 -3.75 -13.45
CA GLN A 35 -0.24 -4.85 -12.69
C GLN A 35 -0.70 -6.20 -13.26
N PRO A 36 0.08 -7.28 -13.10
CA PRO A 36 -0.47 -8.64 -13.15
C PRO A 36 -1.53 -8.81 -12.05
N LYS A 37 -2.65 -9.46 -12.40
CA LYS A 37 -3.80 -9.67 -11.50
C LYS A 37 -3.40 -10.42 -10.23
N ASP A 38 -3.98 -10.02 -9.08
CA ASP A 38 -3.80 -10.66 -7.78
C ASP A 38 -2.34 -10.78 -7.33
N THR A 39 -1.58 -9.70 -7.50
CA THR A 39 -0.16 -9.60 -7.09
C THR A 39 0.04 -8.48 -6.07
N CYS A 40 0.66 -7.35 -6.44
CA CYS A 40 0.91 -6.23 -5.53
C CYS A 40 -0.35 -5.37 -5.29
N TYR A 41 -0.25 -4.45 -4.37
CA TYR A 41 -1.33 -3.55 -3.94
C TYR A 41 -2.02 -2.85 -5.12
N GLY A 42 -3.33 -2.97 -5.18
CA GLY A 42 -4.19 -2.44 -6.24
C GLY A 42 -4.37 -3.38 -7.44
N SER A 43 -3.67 -4.51 -7.49
CA SER A 43 -3.80 -5.46 -8.60
C SER A 43 -5.11 -6.25 -8.58
N GLU A 44 -5.79 -6.32 -7.45
CA GLU A 44 -7.11 -6.94 -7.31
C GLU A 44 -8.17 -6.17 -8.10
N ASP A 45 -8.05 -4.84 -8.15
CA ASP A 45 -8.99 -3.96 -8.84
C ASP A 45 -8.57 -3.71 -10.30
N TRP A 46 -7.27 -3.48 -10.53
CA TRP A 46 -6.72 -2.94 -11.78
C TRP A 46 -5.80 -3.90 -12.53
N GLY A 47 -5.64 -5.15 -12.03
CA GLY A 47 -4.71 -6.11 -12.61
C GLY A 47 -5.19 -6.75 -13.91
N ASP A 48 -4.24 -7.16 -14.75
CA ASP A 48 -4.46 -7.87 -16.02
C ASP A 48 -3.97 -9.31 -15.93
N SER A 49 -4.88 -10.29 -15.98
CA SER A 49 -4.57 -11.71 -15.87
C SER A 49 -3.74 -12.26 -17.03
N SER A 50 -3.76 -11.63 -18.20
CA SER A 50 -2.96 -12.07 -19.34
C SER A 50 -1.46 -11.88 -19.14
N LEU A 51 -1.06 -10.97 -18.21
CA LEU A 51 0.33 -10.82 -17.78
C LEU A 51 0.79 -12.01 -16.94
N ASN A 52 -0.07 -12.53 -16.05
CA ASN A 52 0.29 -13.68 -15.20
C ASN A 52 0.68 -14.91 -16.03
N GLU A 53 -0.03 -15.20 -17.12
CA GLU A 53 0.22 -16.36 -18.00
C GLU A 53 1.63 -16.34 -18.61
N VAL A 54 2.14 -15.15 -18.88
CA VAL A 54 3.48 -14.97 -19.45
C VAL A 54 4.53 -14.93 -18.35
N MET A 55 4.31 -14.08 -17.34
CA MET A 55 5.32 -13.74 -16.34
C MET A 55 5.65 -14.90 -15.39
N SER A 56 4.68 -15.78 -15.10
CA SER A 56 4.88 -16.96 -14.22
C SER A 56 5.95 -17.94 -14.71
N LYS A 57 6.33 -17.86 -15.98
CA LYS A 57 7.39 -18.68 -16.58
C LYS A 57 8.80 -18.11 -16.35
N TYR A 58 8.91 -16.89 -15.87
CA TYR A 58 10.17 -16.15 -15.74
C TYR A 58 10.36 -15.67 -14.29
N PRO A 59 10.86 -16.56 -13.40
CA PRO A 59 10.98 -16.23 -11.97
C PRO A 59 12.00 -15.12 -11.68
N ASN A 60 12.88 -14.80 -12.63
CA ASN A 60 13.80 -13.68 -12.57
C ASN A 60 13.22 -12.36 -13.13
N ALA A 61 11.95 -12.35 -13.54
CA ALA A 61 11.28 -11.12 -13.95
C ALA A 61 10.90 -10.24 -12.75
N VAL A 62 11.14 -8.94 -12.90
CA VAL A 62 10.79 -7.88 -11.94
C VAL A 62 9.96 -6.85 -12.67
N ILE A 63 8.69 -6.76 -12.34
CA ILE A 63 7.73 -5.87 -13.01
C ILE A 63 7.56 -4.60 -12.19
N PHE A 64 7.68 -3.47 -12.86
CA PHE A 64 7.25 -2.17 -12.34
C PHE A 64 5.97 -1.75 -13.07
N SER A 65 4.91 -1.51 -12.31
CA SER A 65 3.58 -1.22 -12.85
C SER A 65 2.93 -0.04 -12.13
N GLY A 66 2.17 0.75 -12.87
CA GLY A 66 1.43 1.91 -12.37
C GLY A 66 -0.06 1.62 -12.21
N HIS A 67 -0.88 2.45 -12.81
CA HIS A 67 -2.34 2.41 -12.96
C HIS A 67 -3.14 2.71 -11.68
N SER A 68 -2.97 1.94 -10.61
CA SER A 68 -3.76 2.09 -9.38
C SER A 68 -3.54 3.42 -8.66
N HIS A 69 -2.39 4.06 -8.86
CA HIS A 69 -1.95 5.25 -8.12
C HIS A 69 -1.90 5.08 -6.59
N TYR A 70 -1.99 3.83 -6.10
CA TYR A 70 -1.96 3.52 -4.67
C TYR A 70 -0.56 3.74 -4.10
N SER A 71 -0.50 4.20 -2.84
CA SER A 71 0.75 4.62 -2.21
C SER A 71 1.79 3.51 -2.12
N ILE A 72 3.01 3.80 -2.57
CA ILE A 72 4.18 2.91 -2.42
C ILE A 72 4.67 2.79 -0.98
N LEU A 73 4.08 3.55 -0.05
CA LEU A 73 4.36 3.39 1.37
C LEU A 73 3.74 2.12 1.92
N ASP A 74 2.65 1.65 1.32
CA ASP A 74 2.05 0.37 1.69
C ASP A 74 3.00 -0.79 1.39
N GLU A 75 3.24 -1.64 2.38
CA GLU A 75 4.17 -2.77 2.27
C GLU A 75 3.74 -3.82 1.23
N ARG A 76 2.46 -3.82 0.86
CA ARG A 76 1.92 -4.65 -0.22
C ARG A 76 2.29 -4.14 -1.62
N SER A 77 2.93 -2.97 -1.73
CA SER A 77 3.37 -2.42 -3.02
C SER A 77 4.52 -3.18 -3.66
N ILE A 78 5.17 -4.11 -2.94
CA ILE A 78 6.04 -5.14 -3.50
C ILE A 78 5.48 -6.53 -3.18
N TRP A 79 5.47 -7.40 -4.18
CA TRP A 79 5.01 -8.78 -4.08
C TRP A 79 5.99 -9.73 -4.75
N GLN A 80 6.20 -10.90 -4.14
CA GLN A 80 6.96 -12.02 -4.71
C GLN A 80 6.17 -13.33 -4.61
N GLY A 81 5.75 -13.85 -5.77
CA GLY A 81 5.23 -15.19 -5.96
C GLY A 81 6.10 -15.96 -6.92
N ASP A 82 5.60 -16.27 -8.12
CA ASP A 82 6.39 -16.90 -9.19
C ASP A 82 7.41 -15.93 -9.81
N TYR A 83 7.18 -14.64 -9.69
CA TYR A 83 8.02 -13.52 -10.14
C TYR A 83 7.88 -12.36 -9.15
N THR A 84 8.49 -11.20 -9.43
CA THR A 84 8.40 -10.02 -8.55
C THR A 84 7.59 -8.91 -9.22
N VAL A 85 6.72 -8.24 -8.46
CA VAL A 85 5.93 -7.09 -8.93
C VAL A 85 6.04 -5.94 -7.94
N LEU A 86 6.19 -4.72 -8.47
CA LEU A 86 6.17 -3.48 -7.72
C LEU A 86 5.11 -2.54 -8.31
N SER A 87 4.23 -2.03 -7.47
CA SER A 87 3.37 -0.88 -7.81
C SER A 87 4.18 0.40 -7.69
N THR A 88 4.17 1.27 -8.72
CA THR A 88 5.03 2.47 -8.76
C THR A 88 4.35 3.75 -8.30
N GLN A 89 3.08 3.67 -7.88
CA GLN A 89 2.27 4.85 -7.59
C GLN A 89 2.16 5.80 -8.81
N SER A 90 2.09 7.10 -8.58
CA SER A 90 1.96 8.14 -9.58
C SER A 90 2.78 9.37 -9.22
N LEU A 91 3.27 10.07 -10.24
CA LEU A 91 3.88 11.40 -10.09
C LEU A 91 2.85 12.54 -10.24
N SER A 92 1.58 12.20 -10.53
CA SER A 92 0.51 13.15 -10.75
C SER A 92 -0.41 13.30 -9.55
N TYR A 93 -1.03 12.21 -9.12
CA TYR A 93 -1.93 12.22 -7.97
C TYR A 93 -2.01 10.83 -7.31
N THR A 94 -2.34 10.80 -6.03
CA THR A 94 -2.52 9.58 -5.25
C THR A 94 -3.99 9.17 -5.25
N GLU A 95 -4.25 7.87 -5.40
CA GLU A 95 -5.54 7.23 -5.11
C GLU A 95 -5.41 6.31 -3.91
N LEU A 96 -6.55 5.96 -3.33
CA LEU A 96 -6.69 4.99 -2.25
C LEU A 96 -7.70 3.92 -2.65
N GLU A 97 -7.59 2.72 -2.10
CA GLU A 97 -8.56 1.65 -2.36
C GLU A 97 -9.98 2.08 -1.97
N GLY A 98 -10.99 1.58 -2.67
CA GLY A 98 -12.39 1.89 -2.39
C GLY A 98 -12.89 1.34 -1.04
N GLY A 99 -14.13 1.69 -0.70
CA GLY A 99 -14.84 1.11 0.44
C GLY A 99 -14.58 1.79 1.80
N LYS A 100 -13.91 2.94 1.82
CA LYS A 100 -13.71 3.73 3.05
C LYS A 100 -14.50 5.05 3.00
N GLU A 101 -14.90 5.56 4.18
CA GLU A 101 -15.78 6.73 4.32
C GLU A 101 -15.14 8.02 3.79
N ASN A 102 -13.82 8.14 3.87
CA ASN A 102 -13.09 9.30 3.34
C ASN A 102 -12.75 9.19 1.83
N GLY A 103 -13.34 8.20 1.14
CA GLY A 103 -13.29 8.07 -0.31
C GLY A 103 -11.98 7.53 -0.85
N SER A 104 -11.94 7.34 -2.19
CA SER A 104 -10.77 6.82 -2.89
C SER A 104 -9.82 7.92 -3.38
N ILE A 105 -10.24 9.16 -3.39
CA ILE A 105 -9.39 10.32 -3.71
C ILE A 105 -9.18 11.12 -2.42
N PRO A 106 -7.96 11.11 -1.86
CA PRO A 106 -7.68 11.83 -0.64
C PRO A 106 -7.66 13.35 -0.86
N PRO A 107 -7.75 14.16 0.21
CA PRO A 107 -7.51 15.59 0.11
C PRO A 107 -6.11 15.89 -0.45
N ASN A 108 -6.00 16.86 -1.36
CA ASN A 108 -4.76 17.28 -2.04
C ASN A 108 -4.00 16.09 -2.66
N PRO A 109 -4.62 15.29 -3.53
CA PRO A 109 -4.03 14.06 -4.04
C PRO A 109 -2.75 14.30 -4.86
N GLU A 110 -2.53 15.50 -5.40
CA GLU A 110 -1.34 15.90 -6.14
C GLU A 110 -0.14 16.26 -5.24
N ALA A 111 -0.34 16.36 -3.93
CA ALA A 111 0.70 16.83 -3.01
C ALA A 111 1.84 15.82 -2.80
N ASN A 112 1.62 14.56 -3.11
CA ASN A 112 2.55 13.47 -2.80
C ASN A 112 2.97 12.66 -4.05
N PRO A 113 3.71 13.27 -5.01
CA PRO A 113 4.27 12.52 -6.13
C PRO A 113 5.34 11.57 -5.60
N MET A 114 5.14 10.27 -5.78
CA MET A 114 6.04 9.22 -5.27
C MET A 114 6.46 8.27 -6.38
N GLY A 115 7.60 7.60 -6.16
CA GLY A 115 8.14 6.61 -7.08
C GLY A 115 9.39 5.95 -6.52
N TYR A 116 10.13 5.26 -7.38
CA TYR A 116 11.36 4.56 -6.99
C TYR A 116 12.59 5.17 -7.62
N ILE A 117 13.69 5.17 -6.86
CA ILE A 117 15.04 5.30 -7.39
C ILE A 117 15.72 3.95 -7.25
N LEU A 118 16.27 3.42 -8.35
CA LEU A 118 17.01 2.18 -8.37
C LEU A 118 18.52 2.48 -8.31
N GLU A 119 19.19 1.95 -7.28
CA GLU A 119 20.63 1.99 -7.14
C GLU A 119 21.21 0.60 -7.41
N PHE A 120 22.05 0.48 -8.44
CA PHE A 120 22.72 -0.77 -8.80
C PHE A 120 24.11 -0.80 -8.15
N THR A 121 24.36 -1.83 -7.36
CA THR A 121 25.69 -2.15 -6.81
C THR A 121 26.28 -3.36 -7.54
N ASN A 122 27.43 -3.85 -7.10
CA ASN A 122 28.02 -5.08 -7.67
C ASN A 122 27.27 -6.37 -7.27
N SER A 123 26.42 -6.33 -6.24
CA SER A 123 25.76 -7.50 -5.67
C SER A 123 24.25 -7.42 -5.62
N GLU A 124 23.67 -6.21 -5.65
CA GLU A 124 22.24 -6.01 -5.44
C GLU A 124 21.70 -4.76 -6.15
N VAL A 125 20.39 -4.75 -6.35
CA VAL A 125 19.62 -3.55 -6.69
C VAL A 125 18.92 -3.08 -5.42
N LYS A 126 19.19 -1.85 -5.03
CA LYS A 126 18.44 -1.16 -3.98
C LYS A 126 17.29 -0.39 -4.59
N ILE A 127 16.10 -0.53 -4.04
CA ILE A 127 14.87 0.11 -4.49
C ILE A 127 14.45 1.09 -3.41
N HIS A 128 14.81 2.36 -3.62
CA HIS A 128 14.47 3.45 -2.71
C HIS A 128 13.07 3.97 -3.00
N ARG A 129 12.21 3.97 -1.99
CA ARG A 129 10.88 4.62 -2.06
C ARG A 129 11.06 6.12 -1.84
N MET A 130 10.69 6.95 -2.79
CA MET A 130 10.98 8.38 -2.80
C MET A 130 9.72 9.21 -2.99
N SER A 131 9.61 10.31 -2.25
CA SER A 131 8.77 11.44 -2.60
C SER A 131 9.56 12.45 -3.43
N PHE A 132 8.91 13.00 -4.45
CA PHE A 132 9.52 13.97 -5.35
C PHE A 132 9.02 15.42 -5.11
N ASP A 133 8.26 15.63 -4.05
CA ASP A 133 7.87 16.97 -3.56
C ASP A 133 8.94 17.65 -2.70
N GLY A 134 10.09 16.98 -2.50
CA GLY A 134 11.17 17.41 -1.64
C GLY A 134 11.05 16.92 -0.19
N THR A 135 10.00 16.22 0.19
CA THR A 135 9.94 15.50 1.47
C THR A 135 10.63 14.16 1.35
N ASN A 136 11.46 13.85 2.32
CA ASN A 136 12.13 12.56 2.38
C ASN A 136 11.14 11.51 2.90
N LEU A 137 10.88 10.44 2.16
CA LEU A 137 10.01 9.32 2.61
C LEU A 137 10.60 8.54 3.78
N GLY A 138 11.66 9.10 4.41
CA GLY A 138 12.25 8.53 5.60
C GLY A 138 13.05 7.26 5.35
N THR A 139 13.61 7.10 4.14
CA THR A 139 14.50 5.99 3.78
C THR A 139 15.67 5.83 4.76
N GLU A 140 16.05 6.91 5.45
CA GLU A 140 17.06 6.90 6.49
C GLU A 140 16.49 6.57 7.89
N GLN A 141 15.16 6.62 8.09
CA GLN A 141 14.55 6.51 9.41
C GLN A 141 13.92 5.15 9.69
N LYS A 142 13.55 4.38 8.67
CA LYS A 142 13.00 3.03 8.81
C LYS A 142 13.66 2.08 7.82
N SER A 143 14.20 0.98 8.31
CA SER A 143 14.89 -0.03 7.49
C SER A 143 13.98 -0.72 6.46
N ASN A 144 12.66 -0.69 6.65
CA ASN A 144 11.69 -1.25 5.72
C ASN A 144 11.38 -0.35 4.50
N MET A 145 11.86 0.90 4.49
CA MET A 145 11.69 1.81 3.35
C MET A 145 12.62 1.50 2.16
N LEU A 146 13.57 0.61 2.34
CA LEU A 146 14.49 0.16 1.32
C LEU A 146 14.25 -1.31 1.03
N TRP A 147 13.88 -1.63 -0.21
CA TRP A 147 13.86 -3.00 -0.68
C TRP A 147 15.12 -3.35 -1.47
N THR A 148 15.54 -4.59 -1.42
CA THR A 148 16.74 -5.06 -2.12
C THR A 148 16.46 -6.32 -2.90
N LEU A 149 17.02 -6.40 -4.12
CA LEU A 149 17.01 -7.61 -4.94
C LEU A 149 18.46 -7.98 -5.31
N PRO A 150 18.90 -9.23 -5.13
CA PRO A 150 20.25 -9.64 -5.49
C PRO A 150 20.46 -9.59 -6.99
N LEU A 151 21.65 -9.18 -7.46
CA LEU A 151 21.99 -9.22 -8.90
C LEU A 151 22.22 -10.64 -9.41
N SER A 152 22.69 -11.53 -8.56
CA SER A 152 22.60 -12.98 -8.78
C SER A 152 21.19 -13.39 -8.36
N TYR A 153 20.20 -13.05 -9.19
CA TYR A 153 18.80 -13.09 -8.81
C TYR A 153 18.30 -14.54 -8.64
N LYS A 154 17.91 -14.82 -7.43
CA LYS A 154 17.09 -15.99 -7.14
C LYS A 154 15.83 -15.46 -6.45
N ASN A 155 14.69 -15.82 -6.96
CA ASN A 155 13.42 -15.48 -6.32
C ASN A 155 13.31 -16.24 -4.99
N ASP A 156 13.84 -15.62 -3.93
CA ASP A 156 13.87 -16.17 -2.57
C ASP A 156 12.58 -15.91 -1.79
N LYS A 157 11.61 -15.29 -2.44
CA LYS A 157 10.28 -14.94 -1.89
C LYS A 157 10.32 -14.12 -0.60
N ARG A 158 11.39 -13.32 -0.38
CA ARG A 158 11.52 -12.45 0.80
C ARG A 158 10.39 -11.43 0.94
N TYR A 159 9.74 -11.10 -0.20
CA TYR A 159 8.58 -10.21 -0.25
C TYR A 159 7.27 -10.96 -0.52
N ALA A 160 7.20 -12.26 -0.25
CA ALA A 160 5.95 -13.01 -0.29
C ALA A 160 5.00 -12.52 0.81
N PHE A 161 3.74 -12.29 0.47
CA PHE A 161 2.75 -11.73 1.38
C PHE A 161 2.53 -12.62 2.60
N GLU A 162 2.45 -13.92 2.42
CA GLU A 162 2.20 -14.88 3.49
C GLU A 162 3.27 -14.78 4.59
N SER A 163 4.55 -14.81 4.18
CA SER A 163 5.66 -14.77 5.14
C SER A 163 5.81 -13.41 5.83
N ARG A 164 5.39 -12.33 5.17
CA ARG A 164 5.43 -10.97 5.74
C ARG A 164 4.25 -10.77 6.69
N LYS A 165 3.07 -11.23 6.31
CA LYS A 165 1.88 -11.21 7.17
C LYS A 165 2.06 -12.02 8.46
N GLU A 166 2.75 -13.16 8.41
CA GLU A 166 3.09 -13.97 9.60
C GLU A 166 4.03 -13.24 10.58
N LYS A 167 4.91 -12.37 10.08
CA LYS A 167 5.87 -11.60 10.90
C LYS A 167 5.34 -10.23 11.33
N ASN A 168 4.20 -9.85 10.81
CA ASN A 168 3.57 -8.57 11.07
C ASN A 168 3.07 -8.47 12.52
N SER A 169 3.16 -7.28 13.10
CA SER A 169 2.62 -6.96 14.42
C SER A 169 1.36 -6.12 14.26
N ALA A 170 0.35 -6.38 15.08
CA ALA A 170 -0.87 -5.58 15.07
C ALA A 170 -0.61 -4.17 15.62
N PRO A 171 -1.30 -3.14 15.12
CA PRO A 171 -1.18 -1.76 15.60
C PRO A 171 -1.46 -1.62 17.10
N VAL A 172 -0.83 -0.63 17.71
CA VAL A 172 -0.94 -0.34 19.15
C VAL A 172 -1.57 1.03 19.37
N ILE A 173 -2.66 1.07 20.14
CA ILE A 173 -3.27 2.29 20.63
C ILE A 173 -2.37 2.82 21.76
N ILE A 174 -1.80 4.00 21.58
CA ILE A 174 -0.88 4.62 22.54
C ILE A 174 -1.59 5.48 23.61
N ASP A 175 -2.78 5.96 23.28
CA ASP A 175 -3.64 6.73 24.18
C ASP A 175 -5.11 6.44 23.85
N THR A 176 -5.92 6.24 24.85
CA THR A 176 -7.36 5.96 24.71
C THR A 176 -8.23 7.21 24.89
N ALA A 177 -7.65 8.37 25.20
CA ALA A 177 -8.39 9.62 25.31
C ALA A 177 -9.01 9.99 23.96
N CYS A 178 -10.31 10.25 23.97
CA CYS A 178 -11.07 10.67 22.80
C CYS A 178 -12.03 11.79 23.18
N SER A 179 -12.17 12.76 22.30
CA SER A 179 -13.18 13.80 22.40
C SER A 179 -14.15 13.71 21.21
N ALA A 180 -15.38 14.13 21.43
CA ALA A 180 -16.40 14.20 20.40
C ALA A 180 -16.94 15.63 20.27
N LYS A 181 -17.05 16.12 19.03
CA LYS A 181 -17.65 17.41 18.71
C LYS A 181 -18.87 17.19 17.81
N THR A 182 -20.05 17.50 18.35
CA THR A 182 -21.30 17.39 17.60
C THR A 182 -21.48 18.64 16.73
N GLY A 183 -21.72 18.44 15.44
CA GLY A 183 -22.17 19.42 14.48
C GLY A 183 -23.69 19.30 14.26
N LYS A 184 -24.21 20.00 13.25
CA LYS A 184 -25.65 19.96 12.91
C LYS A 184 -26.10 18.56 12.46
N ASP A 185 -25.34 17.95 11.53
CA ASP A 185 -25.65 16.66 10.91
C ASP A 185 -24.40 15.73 10.92
N SER A 186 -23.49 15.98 11.86
CA SER A 186 -22.22 15.26 11.95
C SER A 186 -21.71 15.16 13.37
N ILE A 187 -20.85 14.18 13.61
CA ILE A 187 -20.03 14.05 14.81
C ILE A 187 -18.59 13.84 14.40
N THR A 188 -17.67 14.59 14.98
CA THR A 188 -16.22 14.43 14.77
C THR A 188 -15.61 13.84 16.04
N LEU A 189 -14.97 12.68 15.89
CA LEU A 189 -14.20 12.00 16.93
C LEU A 189 -12.74 12.40 16.77
N SER A 190 -12.11 12.89 17.85
CA SER A 190 -10.71 13.32 17.84
C SER A 190 -9.91 12.56 18.91
N PHE A 191 -8.80 11.93 18.51
CA PHE A 191 -7.97 11.09 19.37
C PHE A 191 -6.52 11.06 18.89
N ALA A 192 -5.59 10.55 19.70
CA ALA A 192 -4.19 10.41 19.33
C ALA A 192 -4.01 9.32 18.25
N ALA A 193 -3.14 9.59 17.28
CA ALA A 193 -2.76 8.57 16.29
C ALA A 193 -2.15 7.35 16.98
N ALA A 194 -2.46 6.16 16.48
CA ALA A 194 -1.88 4.92 16.94
C ALA A 194 -0.48 4.69 16.34
N ALA A 195 0.25 3.70 16.85
CA ALA A 195 1.55 3.29 16.35
C ALA A 195 1.47 1.91 15.70
N ASP A 196 2.35 1.68 14.72
CA ASP A 196 2.53 0.41 14.04
C ASP A 196 3.99 0.21 13.66
N ASP A 197 4.42 -1.03 13.40
CA ASP A 197 5.79 -1.32 12.94
C ASP A 197 6.00 -0.84 11.48
N ASP A 198 4.96 -0.89 10.64
CA ASP A 198 4.95 -0.28 9.30
C ASP A 198 4.17 1.03 9.33
N PHE A 199 2.85 0.97 9.11
CA PHE A 199 1.92 2.10 9.15
C PHE A 199 0.55 1.67 9.65
N VAL A 200 -0.11 2.55 10.38
CA VAL A 200 -1.55 2.47 10.52
C VAL A 200 -2.19 2.73 9.16
N ASN A 201 -2.84 1.72 8.59
CA ASN A 201 -3.54 1.86 7.31
C ASN A 201 -4.89 2.54 7.49
N SER A 202 -5.69 2.08 8.47
CA SER A 202 -7.06 2.57 8.64
C SER A 202 -7.56 2.47 10.06
N TYR A 203 -8.64 3.20 10.31
CA TYR A 203 -9.42 3.19 11.56
C TYR A 203 -10.79 2.60 11.28
N LYS A 204 -11.20 1.62 12.07
CA LYS A 204 -12.53 1.02 12.03
C LYS A 204 -13.35 1.54 13.20
N VAL A 205 -14.41 2.28 12.91
CA VAL A 205 -15.37 2.75 13.90
C VAL A 205 -16.56 1.81 13.94
N VAL A 206 -16.84 1.22 15.10
CA VAL A 206 -18.00 0.37 15.35
C VAL A 206 -19.01 1.18 16.16
N ILE A 207 -20.21 1.37 15.64
CA ILE A 207 -21.29 2.17 16.25
C ILE A 207 -22.29 1.21 16.90
N ASP A 208 -22.50 1.34 18.20
CA ASP A 208 -23.40 0.52 19.02
C ASP A 208 -23.21 -1.00 18.85
N GLY A 209 -22.00 -1.41 18.48
CA GLY A 209 -21.65 -2.80 18.24
C GLY A 209 -22.30 -3.43 17.00
N LYS A 210 -22.83 -2.64 16.06
CA LYS A 210 -23.61 -3.12 14.91
C LYS A 210 -23.11 -2.59 13.59
N GLU A 211 -22.92 -1.28 13.46
CA GLU A 211 -22.50 -0.64 12.21
C GLU A 211 -20.99 -0.44 12.21
N GLU A 212 -20.32 -0.77 11.11
CA GLU A 212 -18.90 -0.56 10.93
C GLU A 212 -18.63 0.47 9.85
N LYS A 213 -17.75 1.42 10.14
CA LYS A 213 -17.24 2.44 9.23
C LYS A 213 -15.73 2.37 9.19
N LEU A 214 -15.15 2.38 7.99
CA LEU A 214 -13.72 2.37 7.77
C LEU A 214 -13.24 3.72 7.26
N PHE A 215 -12.14 4.21 7.82
CA PHE A 215 -11.48 5.44 7.40
C PHE A 215 -10.01 5.17 7.14
N PHE A 216 -9.46 5.68 6.05
CA PHE A 216 -8.01 5.70 5.91
C PHE A 216 -7.36 6.56 7.00
N SER A 217 -6.17 6.16 7.42
CA SER A 217 -5.23 7.09 8.04
C SER A 217 -4.65 8.02 6.97
N ASP A 218 -3.79 8.92 7.37
CA ASP A 218 -3.07 9.83 6.46
C ASP A 218 -1.69 9.30 6.06
N TYR A 219 -1.45 7.97 6.15
CA TYR A 219 -0.17 7.33 5.86
C TYR A 219 0.37 7.64 4.46
N TYR A 220 -0.52 7.84 3.50
CA TYR A 220 -0.19 8.16 2.11
C TYR A 220 0.49 9.53 1.93
N ASN A 221 0.44 10.41 2.93
CA ASN A 221 1.13 11.70 2.91
C ASN A 221 2.64 11.59 3.18
N GLY A 222 3.13 10.42 3.54
CA GLY A 222 4.52 10.21 3.93
C GLY A 222 4.73 10.25 5.44
N ILE A 223 5.77 9.56 5.91
CA ILE A 223 6.01 9.32 7.36
C ILE A 223 6.17 10.61 8.14
N GLY A 224 6.85 11.61 7.57
CA GLY A 224 7.07 12.90 8.22
C GLY A 224 5.85 13.82 8.27
N CYS A 225 4.80 13.49 7.51
CA CYS A 225 3.60 14.30 7.34
C CYS A 225 2.38 13.73 8.06
N MET A 226 2.50 12.56 8.68
CA MET A 226 1.38 11.94 9.40
C MET A 226 1.00 12.76 10.63
N SER A 227 -0.29 13.01 10.78
CA SER A 227 -0.86 13.75 11.91
C SER A 227 -0.70 12.97 13.21
N LYS A 228 -0.36 13.67 14.28
CA LYS A 228 -0.35 13.09 15.65
C LYS A 228 -1.75 12.97 16.26
N THR A 229 -2.71 13.68 15.69
CA THR A 229 -4.12 13.65 16.10
C THR A 229 -4.96 13.27 14.89
N VAL A 230 -5.84 12.31 15.09
CA VAL A 230 -6.78 11.81 14.07
C VAL A 230 -8.15 12.43 14.32
N GLU A 231 -8.79 12.90 13.25
CA GLU A 231 -10.17 13.37 13.27
C GLU A 231 -11.01 12.58 12.29
N LEU A 232 -12.01 11.86 12.78
CA LEU A 232 -12.95 11.09 11.98
C LEU A 232 -14.34 11.75 12.06
N THR A 233 -14.87 12.15 10.92
CA THR A 233 -16.20 12.77 10.86
C THR A 233 -17.21 11.78 10.29
N LEU A 234 -18.25 11.50 11.09
CA LEU A 234 -19.37 10.63 10.74
C LEU A 234 -20.65 11.46 10.60
N LYS A 235 -21.61 10.92 9.87
CA LYS A 235 -22.98 11.48 9.88
C LYS A 235 -23.61 11.25 11.25
N SER A 236 -24.35 12.23 11.74
CA SER A 236 -25.11 12.15 12.98
C SER A 236 -26.60 12.15 12.68
N ASP A 237 -27.33 11.29 13.36
CA ASP A 237 -28.80 11.25 13.36
C ASP A 237 -29.42 12.06 14.54
N GLY A 238 -28.55 12.73 15.33
CA GLY A 238 -28.92 13.50 16.51
C GLY A 238 -29.14 12.66 17.76
N GLN A 239 -28.91 11.37 17.73
CA GLN A 239 -28.98 10.48 18.87
C GLN A 239 -27.60 10.26 19.50
N LYS A 240 -27.59 9.79 20.73
CA LYS A 240 -26.35 9.37 21.39
C LYS A 240 -26.01 7.94 21.02
N HIS A 241 -24.76 7.73 20.65
CA HIS A 241 -24.22 6.42 20.29
C HIS A 241 -22.95 6.09 21.08
N ASN A 242 -22.63 4.80 21.14
CA ASN A 242 -21.34 4.33 21.64
C ASN A 242 -20.44 4.00 20.45
N TYR A 243 -19.29 4.65 20.37
CA TYR A 243 -18.29 4.46 19.32
C TYR A 243 -17.10 3.68 19.88
N LYS A 244 -16.72 2.59 19.21
CA LYS A 244 -15.48 1.86 19.46
C LYS A 244 -14.59 2.00 18.24
N ILE A 245 -13.37 2.50 18.44
CA ILE A 245 -12.42 2.73 17.35
C ILE A 245 -11.31 1.70 17.47
N TYR A 246 -11.17 0.88 16.45
CA TYR A 246 -10.07 -0.07 16.27
C TYR A 246 -9.12 0.43 15.20
N VAL A 247 -7.88 0.01 15.28
CA VAL A 247 -6.81 0.38 14.35
C VAL A 247 -6.42 -0.83 13.53
N LEU A 248 -6.24 -0.65 12.22
CA LEU A 248 -5.84 -1.70 11.30
C LEU A 248 -4.56 -1.29 10.56
N ASP A 249 -3.69 -2.26 10.33
CA ASP A 249 -2.54 -2.13 9.44
C ASP A 249 -2.86 -2.52 7.98
N SER A 250 -1.85 -2.46 7.13
CA SER A 250 -1.94 -2.85 5.71
C SER A 250 -2.24 -4.34 5.50
N TRP A 251 -1.93 -5.19 6.47
CA TRP A 251 -2.15 -6.64 6.42
C TRP A 251 -3.51 -7.06 6.96
N GLY A 252 -4.30 -6.10 7.48
CA GLY A 252 -5.59 -6.32 8.10
C GLY A 252 -5.54 -6.80 9.54
N ALA A 253 -4.35 -6.77 10.20
CA ALA A 253 -4.27 -7.03 11.62
C ALA A 253 -4.89 -5.86 12.40
N GLN A 254 -5.67 -6.19 13.44
CA GLN A 254 -6.42 -5.22 14.23
C GLN A 254 -5.82 -5.08 15.61
N SER A 255 -5.80 -3.85 16.14
CA SER A 255 -5.42 -3.57 17.53
C SER A 255 -6.17 -4.45 18.53
N LYS A 256 -5.48 -4.90 19.59
CA LYS A 256 -6.08 -5.75 20.64
C LYS A 256 -7.14 -5.01 21.47
N GLY A 257 -6.96 -3.70 21.65
CA GLY A 257 -7.89 -2.82 22.33
C GLY A 257 -8.61 -1.90 21.37
N CYS A 258 -9.50 -1.08 21.90
CA CYS A 258 -10.18 -0.01 21.18
C CYS A 258 -10.21 1.28 22.01
N ILE A 259 -10.43 2.41 21.33
CA ILE A 259 -10.80 3.68 21.97
C ILE A 259 -12.33 3.68 22.05
N GLU A 260 -12.88 4.03 23.21
CA GLU A 260 -14.34 4.07 23.43
C GLU A 260 -14.80 5.46 23.82
N ILE A 261 -15.91 5.91 23.24
CA ILE A 261 -16.57 7.17 23.59
C ILE A 261 -18.08 7.07 23.37
N GLY A 262 -18.86 7.55 24.34
CA GLY A 262 -20.28 7.80 24.20
C GLY A 262 -20.53 9.27 23.87
N ALA A 263 -21.19 9.55 22.77
CA ALA A 263 -21.46 10.93 22.36
C ALA A 263 -22.79 11.06 21.60
#